data_d618b46e173566e60ee25b0e2b8bb5a1
#
_entry.id   d618b46e173566e60ee25b0e2b8bb5a1
#
_cell.length_a   1.000
_cell.length_b   1.000
_cell.length_c   1.000
_cell.angle_alpha   90.00
_cell.angle_beta   90.00
_cell.angle_gamma   90.00
#
_symmetry.space_group_name_H-M   'P 1'
#
loop_
_entity.id
_entity.type
_entity.pdbx_description
1 polymer ?
#
loop_
_entity_poly.entity_id
_entity_poly.type
_entity_poly.pdbx_seq_one_letter_code
_entity_poly.pdbx_strand_id
1 'polypeptide(L)'
;MGQLATAGYIGPIREHIRAGKPFMGICVGIQTLFEGSDEDPDVEGLGLIPLRLRKFKEQDKSVPHIGWNSANTSRTGQVTDESLYGLRPSSKYYYVHSYAAPYTEGELEKAGWAVATARYGDEEFIGAVARDNVFATQFHPEKSGAAGLRVLKAFLDGTKSQKLPEQPLAEATKEGLTRRVIACLDVRTNDQGDLVVTKGDQYDVREKDGLSSGGAVRNLGKPVDMAKKYYEQGADEVTFLNITSFRNCPVADTPMLEILRRTSETVFVPLTIGGGIRDTVDTDGTKISALDIATMYFKSGADKVSIGSDAVTAAEEYYARGKRLEGKTAIETISAAYGNQAVVISVDPRRVYVSSPDASAHHTIKTKTPGPNGEEYCWYQCTVKGGREGRDFDVRQLVTAVEAMGAGEILLNCIDKDGTNSGFDLELINDVKAAISIPVIASSGAGNPGHFDEVFAKTRTDAALGAGMVGQPHVILDFTNESAVPQRRVHCQTGQRAFASEGTIGAAIRGDDMTSAWYSKQNRIEHDRRQDLLVSSQHLQCTRMPETPFHALRLSWHHAKCIPSLLNAYNKRRKSPSSHMRARLSAN
;
A
#
# COMPACT_ATOMS: atom_id res chain seq x y z
N MET A 1 0.54 -5.42 21.41
CA MET A 1 0.12 -6.28 22.55
C MET A 1 -0.11 -5.47 23.83
N GLY A 2 0.79 -4.57 24.24
CA GLY A 2 0.63 -3.77 25.47
C GLY A 2 -0.73 -3.07 25.61
N GLN A 3 -1.24 -2.45 24.54
CA GLN A 3 -2.56 -1.82 24.53
C GLN A 3 -3.71 -2.83 24.71
N LEU A 4 -3.62 -4.03 24.14
CA LEU A 4 -4.63 -5.08 24.34
C LEU A 4 -4.62 -5.58 25.79
N ALA A 5 -3.43 -5.69 26.39
CA ALA A 5 -3.29 -6.05 27.80
C ALA A 5 -3.88 -4.99 28.71
N THR A 6 -3.51 -3.72 28.51
CA THR A 6 -4.01 -2.59 29.29
C THR A 6 -5.53 -2.42 29.18
N ALA A 7 -6.09 -2.67 27.99
CA ALA A 7 -7.54 -2.61 27.74
C ALA A 7 -8.30 -3.88 28.18
N GLY A 8 -7.60 -4.91 28.70
CA GLY A 8 -8.22 -6.14 29.21
C GLY A 8 -8.75 -7.10 28.13
N TYR A 9 -8.31 -6.98 26.86
CA TYR A 9 -8.84 -7.80 25.76
C TYR A 9 -8.17 -9.18 25.62
N ILE A 10 -7.02 -9.42 26.23
CA ILE A 10 -6.28 -10.71 26.09
C ILE A 10 -7.13 -11.88 26.57
N GLY A 11 -7.72 -11.80 27.74
CA GLY A 11 -8.59 -12.85 28.29
C GLY A 11 -9.77 -13.16 27.36
N PRO A 12 -10.63 -12.18 27.02
CA PRO A 12 -11.74 -12.37 26.09
C PRO A 12 -11.35 -12.93 24.72
N ILE A 13 -10.20 -12.56 24.16
CA ILE A 13 -9.72 -13.12 22.87
C ILE A 13 -9.36 -14.60 23.06
N ARG A 14 -8.62 -14.97 24.12
CA ARG A 14 -8.29 -16.35 24.40
C ARG A 14 -9.53 -17.22 24.63
N GLU A 15 -10.52 -16.70 25.33
CA GLU A 15 -11.82 -17.39 25.55
C GLU A 15 -12.58 -17.57 24.24
N HIS A 16 -12.63 -16.54 23.39
CA HIS A 16 -13.26 -16.61 22.07
C HIS A 16 -12.66 -17.73 21.21
N ILE A 17 -11.33 -17.81 21.19
CA ILE A 17 -10.62 -18.85 20.44
C ILE A 17 -10.88 -20.24 21.05
N ARG A 18 -10.77 -20.38 22.38
CA ARG A 18 -11.02 -21.67 23.08
C ARG A 18 -12.45 -22.15 22.93
N ALA A 19 -13.39 -21.22 22.79
CA ALA A 19 -14.81 -21.56 22.55
C ALA A 19 -15.07 -22.01 21.10
N GLY A 20 -14.05 -22.21 20.28
CA GLY A 20 -14.18 -22.64 18.88
C GLY A 20 -14.80 -21.59 17.95
N LYS A 21 -14.87 -20.33 18.38
CA LYS A 21 -15.42 -19.26 17.54
C LYS A 21 -14.42 -18.82 16.49
N PRO A 22 -14.84 -18.53 15.23
CA PRO A 22 -13.93 -18.12 14.18
C PRO A 22 -13.10 -16.88 14.58
N PHE A 23 -11.79 -16.98 14.41
CA PHE A 23 -10.85 -15.90 14.66
C PHE A 23 -10.00 -15.69 13.40
N MET A 24 -9.92 -14.43 12.94
CA MET A 24 -9.03 -14.03 11.85
C MET A 24 -8.09 -12.93 12.34
N GLY A 25 -6.78 -13.19 12.24
CA GLY A 25 -5.73 -12.21 12.53
C GLY A 25 -5.09 -11.69 11.24
N ILE A 26 -4.98 -10.36 11.07
CA ILE A 26 -4.34 -9.72 9.91
C ILE A 26 -3.17 -8.90 10.39
N CYS A 27 -2.00 -9.07 9.78
CA CYS A 27 -0.74 -8.38 10.06
C CYS A 27 -0.39 -8.43 11.56
N VAL A 28 -0.57 -7.35 12.32
CA VAL A 28 -0.43 -7.38 13.79
C VAL A 28 -1.27 -8.48 14.42
N GLY A 29 -2.40 -8.86 13.82
CA GLY A 29 -3.27 -9.94 14.29
C GLY A 29 -2.61 -11.32 14.27
N ILE A 30 -1.84 -11.68 13.24
CA ILE A 30 -1.03 -12.92 13.26
C ILE A 30 0.10 -12.77 14.28
N GLN A 31 0.73 -11.61 14.38
CA GLN A 31 1.83 -11.35 15.29
C GLN A 31 1.42 -11.54 16.76
N THR A 32 0.16 -11.25 17.10
CA THR A 32 -0.37 -11.48 18.45
C THR A 32 -0.45 -12.96 18.85
N LEU A 33 -0.50 -13.89 17.87
CA LEU A 33 -0.60 -15.34 18.17
C LEU A 33 0.71 -15.94 18.72
N PHE A 34 1.84 -15.29 18.46
CA PHE A 34 3.17 -15.72 18.88
C PHE A 34 3.43 -15.42 20.37
N GLU A 35 4.56 -15.89 20.91
CA GLU A 35 4.94 -15.64 22.31
C GLU A 35 5.33 -14.19 22.57
N GLY A 36 5.92 -13.51 21.58
CA GLY A 36 6.37 -12.13 21.70
C GLY A 36 7.12 -11.65 20.45
N SER A 37 7.69 -10.45 20.55
CA SER A 37 8.43 -9.80 19.47
C SER A 37 9.71 -9.16 20.00
N ASP A 38 10.74 -9.13 19.16
CA ASP A 38 11.95 -8.35 19.44
C ASP A 38 11.73 -6.83 19.28
N GLU A 39 10.57 -6.42 18.72
CA GLU A 39 10.15 -5.02 18.68
C GLU A 39 9.82 -4.46 20.06
N ASP A 40 9.18 -5.28 20.90
CA ASP A 40 8.84 -4.96 22.29
C ASP A 40 9.07 -6.21 23.15
N PRO A 41 10.33 -6.44 23.59
CA PRO A 41 10.73 -7.70 24.22
C PRO A 41 9.99 -8.03 25.52
N ASP A 42 9.51 -6.99 26.21
CA ASP A 42 8.86 -7.10 27.52
C ASP A 42 7.36 -7.41 27.41
N VAL A 43 6.81 -7.40 26.19
CA VAL A 43 5.39 -7.63 25.96
C VAL A 43 5.13 -9.01 25.36
N GLU A 44 4.43 -9.85 26.14
CA GLU A 44 4.01 -11.19 25.71
C GLU A 44 2.82 -11.14 24.73
N GLY A 45 2.84 -12.10 23.78
CA GLY A 45 1.73 -12.37 22.88
C GLY A 45 0.63 -13.25 23.51
N LEU A 46 -0.24 -13.80 22.66
CA LEU A 46 -1.24 -14.79 23.08
C LEU A 46 -0.60 -16.16 23.38
N GLY A 47 0.60 -16.43 22.90
CA GLY A 47 1.33 -17.67 23.14
C GLY A 47 0.65 -18.92 22.56
N LEU A 48 -0.11 -18.78 21.47
CA LEU A 48 -0.70 -19.92 20.76
C LEU A 48 0.32 -20.63 19.86
N ILE A 49 1.35 -19.92 19.45
CA ILE A 49 2.46 -20.38 18.64
C ILE A 49 3.77 -20.09 19.40
N PRO A 50 4.57 -21.11 19.75
CA PRO A 50 5.77 -20.97 20.60
C PRO A 50 6.98 -20.45 19.80
N LEU A 51 6.83 -19.32 19.14
CA LEU A 51 7.87 -18.62 18.37
C LEU A 51 7.86 -17.14 18.71
N ARG A 52 8.99 -16.45 18.47
CA ARG A 52 9.12 -15.00 18.59
C ARG A 52 9.34 -14.36 17.24
N LEU A 53 8.78 -13.17 17.07
CA LEU A 53 8.98 -12.32 15.89
C LEU A 53 10.37 -11.70 15.96
N ARG A 54 11.04 -11.63 14.79
CA ARG A 54 12.36 -11.02 14.63
C ARG A 54 12.31 -9.94 13.56
N LYS A 55 13.14 -8.90 13.72
CA LYS A 55 13.34 -7.89 12.67
C LYS A 55 14.08 -8.52 11.50
N PHE A 56 13.67 -8.19 10.28
CA PHE A 56 14.43 -8.56 9.10
C PHE A 56 15.82 -7.95 9.13
N LYS A 57 16.80 -8.69 8.58
CA LYS A 57 18.16 -8.17 8.37
C LYS A 57 18.13 -7.13 7.26
N GLU A 58 18.79 -6.00 7.46
CA GLU A 58 18.86 -4.89 6.51
C GLU A 58 19.92 -5.13 5.41
N GLN A 59 20.66 -6.22 5.47
CA GLN A 59 21.67 -6.59 4.48
C GLN A 59 20.98 -7.00 3.17
N ASP A 60 21.34 -6.34 2.08
CA ASP A 60 20.89 -6.62 0.71
C ASP A 60 19.40 -6.46 0.39
N LYS A 61 18.60 -5.96 1.33
CA LYS A 61 17.17 -5.70 1.13
C LYS A 61 16.70 -4.49 1.92
N SER A 62 15.56 -3.93 1.53
CA SER A 62 14.94 -2.81 2.22
C SER A 62 14.12 -3.28 3.42
N VAL A 63 14.15 -2.55 4.54
CA VAL A 63 13.29 -2.78 5.71
C VAL A 63 12.61 -1.45 6.08
N PRO A 64 11.28 -1.40 6.11
CA PRO A 64 10.27 -2.47 6.06
C PRO A 64 10.19 -3.24 4.75
N HIS A 65 9.72 -4.49 4.82
CA HIS A 65 9.21 -5.23 3.68
C HIS A 65 7.89 -4.58 3.24
N ILE A 66 7.91 -3.78 2.18
CA ILE A 66 6.72 -3.15 1.59
C ILE A 66 6.60 -3.63 0.16
N GLY A 67 5.62 -4.49 -0.12
CA GLY A 67 5.43 -4.98 -1.48
C GLY A 67 4.53 -6.20 -1.59
N TRP A 68 4.40 -6.66 -2.83
CA TRP A 68 3.63 -7.84 -3.18
C TRP A 68 4.53 -9.05 -3.20
N ASN A 69 4.16 -10.08 -2.45
CA ASN A 69 4.93 -11.32 -2.33
C ASN A 69 4.01 -12.54 -2.37
N SER A 70 4.58 -13.71 -2.59
CA SER A 70 3.84 -14.97 -2.56
C SER A 70 3.44 -15.37 -1.13
N ALA A 71 2.47 -16.28 -1.02
CA ALA A 71 2.20 -17.07 0.17
C ALA A 71 2.19 -18.53 -0.26
N ASN A 72 3.35 -19.18 -0.12
CA ASN A 72 3.58 -20.55 -0.59
C ASN A 72 3.06 -21.53 0.46
N THR A 73 2.18 -22.43 0.08
CA THR A 73 1.66 -23.45 0.97
C THR A 73 2.73 -24.51 1.28
N SER A 74 2.63 -25.14 2.45
CA SER A 74 3.66 -26.04 2.97
C SER A 74 3.98 -27.21 2.05
N ARG A 75 5.23 -27.64 2.08
CA ARG A 75 5.85 -28.68 1.27
C ARG A 75 5.71 -30.07 1.85
N THR A 76 5.28 -30.20 3.09
CA THR A 76 5.41 -31.46 3.84
C THR A 76 4.31 -32.49 3.59
N GLY A 77 3.31 -32.18 2.76
CA GLY A 77 2.28 -33.12 2.32
C GLY A 77 1.39 -33.73 3.42
N GLN A 78 1.61 -33.39 4.69
CA GLN A 78 0.84 -33.93 5.82
C GLN A 78 -0.34 -33.06 6.24
N VAL A 79 -0.32 -31.78 5.92
CA VAL A 79 -1.46 -30.88 6.09
C VAL A 79 -1.94 -30.52 4.70
N THR A 80 -3.12 -30.98 4.33
CA THR A 80 -3.69 -30.68 3.03
C THR A 80 -3.92 -29.18 2.92
N ASP A 81 -3.67 -28.60 1.75
CA ASP A 81 -3.93 -27.19 1.39
C ASP A 81 -5.37 -26.73 1.66
N GLU A 82 -6.20 -27.65 2.11
CA GLU A 82 -7.62 -27.51 2.41
C GLU A 82 -7.92 -26.53 3.55
N SER A 83 -6.91 -26.16 4.38
CA SER A 83 -7.14 -25.33 5.58
C SER A 83 -6.81 -23.86 5.43
N LEU A 84 -6.21 -23.42 4.32
CA LEU A 84 -5.71 -22.05 4.15
C LEU A 84 -6.64 -21.10 3.37
N TYR A 85 -7.94 -21.30 3.46
CA TYR A 85 -8.97 -20.31 3.05
C TYR A 85 -8.71 -19.63 1.70
N GLY A 86 -8.57 -20.38 0.62
CA GLY A 86 -8.48 -19.83 -0.75
C GLY A 86 -7.17 -19.12 -1.08
N LEU A 87 -6.11 -19.30 -0.27
CA LEU A 87 -4.75 -18.93 -0.66
C LEU A 87 -4.36 -19.69 -1.94
N ARG A 88 -3.65 -19.01 -2.83
CA ARG A 88 -3.14 -19.61 -4.06
C ARG A 88 -1.65 -19.28 -4.22
N PRO A 89 -0.79 -20.28 -4.47
CA PRO A 89 0.64 -20.08 -4.66
C PRO A 89 0.98 -19.10 -5.79
N SER A 90 0.17 -19.10 -6.86
CA SER A 90 0.33 -18.21 -8.01
C SER A 90 -0.11 -16.77 -7.76
N SER A 91 -0.80 -16.49 -6.65
CA SER A 91 -1.26 -15.15 -6.29
C SER A 91 -0.20 -14.39 -5.51
N LYS A 92 -0.24 -13.07 -5.63
CA LYS A 92 0.55 -12.16 -4.81
C LYS A 92 -0.34 -11.47 -3.80
N TYR A 93 0.23 -11.19 -2.63
CA TYR A 93 -0.44 -10.55 -1.50
C TYR A 93 0.42 -9.39 -1.01
N TYR A 94 -0.20 -8.35 -0.51
CA TYR A 94 0.49 -7.15 -0.04
C TYR A 94 0.96 -7.31 1.39
N TYR A 95 2.27 -7.20 1.59
CA TYR A 95 2.96 -7.22 2.87
C TYR A 95 3.47 -5.83 3.22
N VAL A 96 3.39 -5.48 4.50
CA VAL A 96 3.95 -4.23 5.03
C VAL A 96 4.34 -4.43 6.49
N HIS A 97 5.59 -4.85 6.75
CA HIS A 97 6.08 -5.15 8.09
C HIS A 97 7.61 -5.18 8.17
N SER A 98 8.16 -4.91 9.36
CA SER A 98 9.60 -5.01 9.65
C SER A 98 9.95 -6.27 10.43
N TYR A 99 8.97 -6.87 11.12
CA TYR A 99 9.12 -8.05 11.97
C TYR A 99 8.29 -9.20 11.44
N ALA A 100 8.83 -10.41 11.51
CA ALA A 100 8.16 -11.64 11.10
C ALA A 100 8.60 -12.83 11.95
N ALA A 101 7.79 -13.88 12.00
CA ALA A 101 8.19 -15.16 12.59
C ALA A 101 9.00 -15.94 11.55
N PRO A 102 10.26 -16.34 11.88
CA PRO A 102 11.05 -17.21 11.03
C PRO A 102 10.33 -18.54 10.81
N TYR A 103 10.44 -19.08 9.61
CA TYR A 103 9.90 -20.41 9.33
C TYR A 103 10.98 -21.50 9.48
N THR A 104 10.65 -22.55 10.19
CA THR A 104 11.40 -23.81 10.25
C THR A 104 10.52 -24.93 9.71
N GLU A 105 11.00 -25.64 8.70
CA GLU A 105 10.23 -26.67 8.00
C GLU A 105 9.73 -27.77 8.95
N GLY A 106 8.41 -27.99 8.92
CA GLY A 106 7.75 -29.06 9.68
C GLY A 106 7.59 -28.80 11.19
N GLU A 107 8.05 -27.68 11.73
CA GLU A 107 7.93 -27.38 13.16
C GLU A 107 6.46 -27.12 13.54
N LEU A 108 5.81 -26.21 12.88
CA LEU A 108 4.40 -25.87 13.13
C LEU A 108 3.44 -26.91 12.59
N GLU A 109 3.77 -27.55 11.47
CA GLU A 109 2.95 -28.60 10.87
C GLU A 109 2.82 -29.82 11.79
N LYS A 110 3.89 -30.21 12.50
CA LYS A 110 3.85 -31.25 13.54
C LYS A 110 2.94 -30.88 14.71
N ALA A 111 2.78 -29.58 14.98
CA ALA A 111 1.85 -29.05 15.97
C ALA A 111 0.42 -28.87 15.44
N GLY A 112 0.14 -29.33 14.21
CA GLY A 112 -1.18 -29.30 13.59
C GLY A 112 -1.55 -27.99 12.92
N TRP A 113 -0.58 -27.08 12.69
CA TRP A 113 -0.82 -25.87 11.91
C TRP A 113 -0.65 -26.11 10.42
N ALA A 114 -1.57 -25.60 9.62
CA ALA A 114 -1.32 -25.36 8.21
C ALA A 114 -0.55 -24.03 8.08
N VAL A 115 0.51 -24.04 7.27
CA VAL A 115 1.42 -22.89 7.15
C VAL A 115 1.56 -22.52 5.67
N ALA A 116 1.51 -21.21 5.40
CA ALA A 116 2.00 -20.65 4.15
C ALA A 116 3.21 -19.75 4.45
N THR A 117 4.26 -19.89 3.64
CA THR A 117 5.51 -19.15 3.81
C THR A 117 5.71 -18.11 2.72
N ALA A 118 6.49 -17.11 3.03
CA ALA A 118 7.01 -16.17 2.04
C ALA A 118 8.53 -16.01 2.24
N ARG A 119 9.23 -15.61 1.18
CA ARG A 119 10.67 -15.36 1.24
C ARG A 119 10.94 -13.89 0.95
N TYR A 120 11.81 -13.30 1.78
CA TYR A 120 12.29 -11.93 1.60
C TYR A 120 13.81 -11.92 1.69
N GLY A 121 14.46 -11.77 0.55
CA GLY A 121 15.89 -12.00 0.41
C GLY A 121 16.26 -13.45 0.79
N ASP A 122 17.18 -13.60 1.74
CA ASP A 122 17.63 -14.89 2.27
C ASP A 122 16.73 -15.46 3.38
N GLU A 123 15.79 -14.68 3.89
CA GLU A 123 14.93 -15.05 5.02
C GLU A 123 13.60 -15.62 4.56
N GLU A 124 13.25 -16.79 5.06
CA GLU A 124 11.92 -17.40 4.90
C GLU A 124 11.13 -17.21 6.19
N PHE A 125 9.88 -16.77 6.06
CA PHE A 125 9.04 -16.42 7.20
C PHE A 125 7.61 -16.92 7.03
N ILE A 126 6.88 -16.95 8.13
CA ILE A 126 5.48 -17.36 8.17
C ILE A 126 4.60 -16.26 7.58
N GLY A 127 4.01 -16.52 6.43
CA GLY A 127 3.10 -15.61 5.73
C GLY A 127 1.63 -15.77 6.13
N ALA A 128 1.21 -17.01 6.48
CA ALA A 128 -0.11 -17.29 7.03
C ALA A 128 -0.11 -18.59 7.83
N VAL A 129 -1.04 -18.71 8.77
CA VAL A 129 -1.27 -19.93 9.55
C VAL A 129 -2.75 -20.22 9.70
N ALA A 130 -3.11 -21.51 9.77
CA ALA A 130 -4.46 -21.92 10.13
C ALA A 130 -4.45 -23.18 11.00
N ARG A 131 -5.29 -23.20 12.05
CA ARG A 131 -5.57 -24.38 12.86
C ARG A 131 -6.97 -24.23 13.48
N ASP A 132 -7.79 -25.26 13.38
CA ASP A 132 -9.16 -25.31 13.92
C ASP A 132 -10.01 -24.11 13.48
N ASN A 133 -10.30 -23.20 14.40
CA ASN A 133 -11.09 -21.98 14.19
C ASN A 133 -10.22 -20.72 14.01
N VAL A 134 -8.90 -20.86 14.03
CA VAL A 134 -7.95 -19.74 13.86
C VAL A 134 -7.41 -19.75 12.45
N PHE A 135 -7.45 -18.57 11.82
CA PHE A 135 -6.75 -18.27 10.57
C PHE A 135 -6.09 -16.90 10.70
N ALA A 136 -4.84 -16.79 10.29
CA ALA A 136 -4.16 -15.51 10.37
C ALA A 136 -3.13 -15.32 9.23
N THR A 137 -2.97 -14.06 8.80
CA THR A 137 -2.11 -13.66 7.68
C THR A 137 -1.17 -12.54 8.10
N GLN A 138 0.10 -12.59 7.67
CA GLN A 138 1.04 -11.49 7.82
C GLN A 138 0.79 -10.41 6.77
N PHE A 139 0.35 -10.80 5.58
CA PHE A 139 -0.10 -9.87 4.55
C PHE A 139 -1.49 -9.29 4.86
N HIS A 140 -1.84 -8.23 4.15
CA HIS A 140 -3.12 -7.55 4.23
C HIS A 140 -4.07 -8.04 3.11
N PRO A 141 -4.98 -8.99 3.37
CA PRO A 141 -5.89 -9.47 2.33
C PRO A 141 -6.81 -8.36 1.81
N GLU A 142 -7.20 -7.39 2.65
CA GLU A 142 -8.03 -6.24 2.27
C GLU A 142 -7.32 -5.26 1.32
N LYS A 143 -5.99 -5.36 1.21
CA LYS A 143 -5.13 -4.58 0.30
C LYS A 143 -4.50 -5.41 -0.81
N SER A 144 -4.90 -6.67 -0.91
CA SER A 144 -4.36 -7.62 -1.87
C SER A 144 -5.27 -7.86 -3.08
N GLY A 145 -6.11 -6.87 -3.43
CA GLY A 145 -7.02 -6.91 -4.57
C GLY A 145 -7.90 -8.15 -4.61
N ALA A 146 -8.17 -8.66 -5.80
CA ALA A 146 -9.02 -9.84 -6.00
C ALA A 146 -8.49 -11.10 -5.29
N ALA A 147 -7.16 -11.25 -5.15
CA ALA A 147 -6.55 -12.36 -4.44
C ALA A 147 -6.88 -12.33 -2.95
N GLY A 148 -6.75 -11.16 -2.32
CA GLY A 148 -7.07 -10.99 -0.92
C GLY A 148 -8.56 -11.05 -0.62
N LEU A 149 -9.40 -10.46 -1.46
CA LEU A 149 -10.86 -10.52 -1.32
C LEU A 149 -11.38 -11.98 -1.40
N ARG A 150 -10.74 -12.82 -2.20
CA ARG A 150 -11.03 -14.26 -2.24
C ARG A 150 -10.72 -14.94 -0.90
N VAL A 151 -9.60 -14.60 -0.27
CA VAL A 151 -9.22 -15.12 1.06
C VAL A 151 -10.24 -14.69 2.12
N LEU A 152 -10.58 -13.40 2.17
CA LEU A 152 -11.60 -12.88 3.08
C LEU A 152 -12.95 -13.57 2.88
N LYS A 153 -13.38 -13.73 1.63
CA LYS A 153 -14.62 -14.41 1.30
C LYS A 153 -14.60 -15.87 1.75
N ALA A 154 -13.51 -16.60 1.51
CA ALA A 154 -13.39 -18.00 1.91
C ALA A 154 -13.47 -18.16 3.44
N PHE A 155 -12.82 -17.28 4.20
CA PHE A 155 -12.92 -17.26 5.66
C PHE A 155 -14.36 -17.00 6.13
N LEU A 156 -15.04 -16.00 5.57
CA LEU A 156 -16.42 -15.65 5.93
C LEU A 156 -17.44 -16.74 5.58
N ASP A 157 -17.24 -17.41 4.45
CA ASP A 157 -18.09 -18.54 4.03
C ASP A 157 -17.76 -19.85 4.79
N GLY A 158 -16.67 -19.87 5.57
CA GLY A 158 -16.17 -21.09 6.24
C GLY A 158 -15.61 -22.13 5.27
N THR A 159 -15.26 -21.71 4.05
CA THR A 159 -14.75 -22.60 3.00
C THR A 159 -13.25 -22.79 3.19
N LYS A 160 -12.86 -23.84 3.91
CA LYS A 160 -11.44 -24.14 4.18
C LYS A 160 -10.74 -24.78 2.98
N SER A 161 -11.47 -25.44 2.10
CA SER A 161 -10.95 -26.32 1.06
C SER A 161 -11.09 -25.74 -0.34
N GLN A 162 -9.97 -25.63 -1.05
CA GLN A 162 -9.89 -25.75 -2.52
C GLN A 162 -8.69 -26.63 -2.82
N LYS A 163 -8.86 -27.72 -3.60
CA LYS A 163 -7.71 -28.45 -4.15
C LYS A 163 -6.88 -27.47 -4.97
N LEU A 164 -5.72 -27.12 -4.47
CA LEU A 164 -4.77 -26.31 -5.20
C LEU A 164 -3.86 -27.21 -6.03
N PRO A 165 -3.44 -26.79 -7.23
CA PRO A 165 -2.42 -27.51 -7.97
C PRO A 165 -1.14 -27.56 -7.11
N GLU A 166 -0.46 -28.72 -7.09
CA GLU A 166 0.82 -28.88 -6.43
C GLU A 166 1.80 -27.84 -6.98
N GLN A 167 2.40 -27.07 -6.07
CA GLN A 167 3.41 -26.11 -6.43
C GLN A 167 4.77 -26.82 -6.46
N PRO A 168 5.54 -26.71 -7.57
CA PRO A 168 6.89 -27.27 -7.61
C PRO A 168 7.75 -26.72 -6.49
N LEU A 169 8.48 -27.56 -5.76
CA LEU A 169 9.34 -27.18 -4.65
C LEU A 169 10.34 -26.08 -5.04
N ALA A 170 10.88 -26.15 -6.25
CA ALA A 170 11.80 -25.12 -6.79
C ALA A 170 11.15 -23.72 -6.90
N GLU A 171 9.85 -23.62 -7.14
CA GLU A 171 9.14 -22.35 -7.16
C GLU A 171 8.82 -21.85 -5.75
N ALA A 172 8.46 -22.75 -4.84
CA ALA A 172 8.20 -22.43 -3.45
C ALA A 172 9.43 -21.84 -2.73
N THR A 173 10.64 -22.19 -3.17
CA THR A 173 11.89 -21.67 -2.59
C THR A 173 12.33 -20.32 -3.16
N LYS A 174 11.74 -19.88 -4.27
CA LYS A 174 12.09 -18.59 -4.89
C LYS A 174 11.49 -17.42 -4.12
N GLU A 175 12.22 -16.31 -4.09
CA GLU A 175 11.65 -15.04 -3.66
C GLU A 175 10.47 -14.68 -4.58
N GLY A 176 9.31 -14.44 -3.95
CA GLY A 176 8.11 -14.09 -4.67
C GLY A 176 7.85 -12.58 -4.73
N LEU A 177 8.78 -11.77 -4.21
CA LEU A 177 8.67 -10.31 -4.19
C LEU A 177 8.62 -9.75 -5.60
N THR A 178 7.72 -8.79 -5.84
CA THR A 178 7.61 -8.05 -7.08
C THR A 178 7.90 -6.57 -6.87
N ARG A 179 8.39 -5.89 -7.90
CA ARG A 179 8.53 -4.43 -7.90
C ARG A 179 7.15 -3.81 -8.09
N ARG A 180 6.87 -2.70 -7.35
CA ARG A 180 5.57 -2.02 -7.40
C ARG A 180 5.53 -0.97 -8.50
N VAL A 181 4.42 -0.94 -9.24
CA VAL A 181 4.08 0.16 -10.15
C VAL A 181 2.99 0.99 -9.49
N ILE A 182 3.31 2.25 -9.20
CA ILE A 182 2.45 3.17 -8.45
C ILE A 182 1.81 4.18 -9.41
N ALA A 183 0.49 4.28 -9.37
CA ALA A 183 -0.23 5.30 -10.12
C ALA A 183 -0.38 6.56 -9.27
N CYS A 184 0.09 7.70 -9.79
CA CYS A 184 -0.03 9.00 -9.14
C CYS A 184 -1.14 9.84 -9.77
N LEU A 185 -1.94 10.48 -8.91
CA LEU A 185 -3.03 11.36 -9.24
C LEU A 185 -2.80 12.73 -8.59
N ASP A 186 -2.37 13.70 -9.40
CA ASP A 186 -2.25 15.10 -8.97
C ASP A 186 -3.64 15.72 -8.89
N VAL A 187 -4.12 15.97 -7.67
CA VAL A 187 -5.48 16.47 -7.42
C VAL A 187 -5.45 17.97 -7.20
N ARG A 188 -6.29 18.68 -7.94
CA ARG A 188 -6.42 20.13 -7.87
C ARG A 188 -7.90 20.56 -7.97
N THR A 189 -8.22 21.72 -7.40
CA THR A 189 -9.51 22.39 -7.64
C THR A 189 -9.50 23.06 -9.02
N ASN A 190 -10.53 22.83 -9.83
CA ASN A 190 -10.75 23.55 -11.08
C ASN A 190 -11.36 24.94 -10.85
N ASP A 191 -11.60 25.70 -11.93
CA ASP A 191 -12.18 27.05 -11.85
C ASP A 191 -13.65 27.06 -11.38
N GLN A 192 -14.30 25.89 -11.34
CA GLN A 192 -15.68 25.69 -10.84
C GLN A 192 -15.71 25.22 -9.38
N GLY A 193 -14.56 24.99 -8.76
CA GLY A 193 -14.43 24.47 -7.40
C GLY A 193 -14.45 22.95 -7.28
N ASP A 194 -14.58 22.20 -8.39
CA ASP A 194 -14.54 20.74 -8.37
C ASP A 194 -13.11 20.24 -8.24
N LEU A 195 -12.94 19.09 -7.56
CA LEU A 195 -11.67 18.38 -7.54
C LEU A 195 -11.51 17.54 -8.82
N VAL A 196 -10.42 17.80 -9.51
CA VAL A 196 -10.06 17.14 -10.75
C VAL A 196 -8.62 16.64 -10.71
N VAL A 197 -8.33 15.59 -11.47
CA VAL A 197 -6.96 15.14 -11.70
C VAL A 197 -6.33 16.01 -12.77
N THR A 198 -5.10 16.46 -12.52
CA THR A 198 -4.31 17.29 -13.44
C THR A 198 -2.94 16.65 -13.68
N LYS A 199 -2.08 17.30 -14.45
CA LYS A 199 -0.71 16.86 -14.71
C LYS A 199 0.27 17.82 -14.03
N GLY A 200 0.69 17.49 -12.80
CA GLY A 200 1.74 18.18 -12.05
C GLY A 200 1.48 19.64 -11.70
N ASP A 201 2.18 20.15 -10.69
CA ASP A 201 2.06 21.56 -10.24
C ASP A 201 2.92 22.51 -11.11
N GLN A 202 3.99 22.02 -11.71
CA GLN A 202 4.93 22.81 -12.52
C GLN A 202 4.55 22.90 -13.99
N TYR A 203 3.55 22.14 -14.43
CA TYR A 203 3.05 22.18 -15.79
C TYR A 203 2.01 23.28 -15.95
N ASP A 204 1.94 23.82 -17.17
CA ASP A 204 0.82 24.65 -17.60
C ASP A 204 -0.46 23.78 -17.54
N VAL A 205 -1.12 23.83 -16.39
CA VAL A 205 -2.33 23.04 -16.10
C VAL A 205 -3.55 23.60 -16.85
N ARG A 206 -3.38 24.70 -17.59
CA ARG A 206 -4.43 25.29 -18.40
C ARG A 206 -4.38 24.79 -19.83
N GLU A 207 -5.55 24.60 -20.42
CA GLU A 207 -5.66 24.31 -21.84
C GLU A 207 -5.17 25.52 -22.64
N LYS A 208 -4.33 25.28 -23.65
CA LYS A 208 -3.90 26.32 -24.58
C LYS A 208 -5.02 26.55 -25.59
N ASP A 209 -5.97 27.37 -25.23
CA ASP A 209 -6.87 27.94 -26.21
C ASP A 209 -6.07 28.94 -27.04
N GLY A 210 -5.99 28.72 -28.34
CA GLY A 210 -5.13 29.48 -29.28
C GLY A 210 -5.36 30.98 -29.34
N LEU A 211 -6.14 31.59 -28.44
CA LEU A 211 -6.56 32.99 -28.45
C LEU A 211 -6.54 33.72 -27.10
N SER A 212 -6.26 33.05 -25.97
CA SER A 212 -6.18 33.74 -24.68
C SER A 212 -5.19 33.07 -23.72
N SER A 213 -4.46 33.88 -22.96
CA SER A 213 -3.51 33.43 -21.89
C SER A 213 -4.22 32.86 -20.65
N GLY A 214 -5.44 32.36 -20.75
CA GLY A 214 -6.30 32.00 -19.62
C GLY A 214 -7.21 30.81 -19.84
N GLY A 215 -6.80 29.75 -20.54
CA GLY A 215 -7.59 28.53 -20.71
C GLY A 215 -8.02 27.88 -19.38
N ALA A 216 -9.07 27.04 -19.40
CA ALA A 216 -9.58 26.32 -18.23
C ALA A 216 -8.54 25.35 -17.65
N VAL A 217 -8.62 25.04 -16.36
CA VAL A 217 -7.78 24.02 -15.73
C VAL A 217 -8.02 22.67 -16.41
N ARG A 218 -6.94 22.05 -16.87
CA ARG A 218 -6.99 20.75 -17.56
C ARG A 218 -7.61 19.70 -16.66
N ASN A 219 -8.72 19.13 -17.12
CA ASN A 219 -9.49 18.12 -16.39
C ASN A 219 -9.25 16.74 -17.02
N LEU A 220 -8.54 15.84 -16.30
CA LEU A 220 -8.31 14.45 -16.70
C LEU A 220 -9.35 13.48 -16.14
N GLY A 221 -10.24 13.94 -15.26
CA GLY A 221 -11.31 13.16 -14.67
C GLY A 221 -11.44 13.35 -13.16
N LYS A 222 -12.47 12.73 -12.58
CA LYS A 222 -12.68 12.75 -11.13
C LYS A 222 -11.71 11.81 -10.43
N PRO A 223 -11.10 12.21 -9.31
CA PRO A 223 -10.07 11.43 -8.62
C PRO A 223 -10.49 9.99 -8.26
N VAL A 224 -11.71 9.79 -7.76
CA VAL A 224 -12.23 8.46 -7.37
C VAL A 224 -12.35 7.54 -8.58
N ASP A 225 -12.90 8.03 -9.69
CA ASP A 225 -13.10 7.23 -10.90
C ASP A 225 -11.74 6.88 -11.55
N MET A 226 -10.80 7.80 -11.52
CA MET A 226 -9.45 7.59 -12.04
C MET A 226 -8.67 6.57 -11.18
N ALA A 227 -8.75 6.67 -9.87
CA ALA A 227 -8.13 5.70 -8.96
C ALA A 227 -8.68 4.29 -9.20
N LYS A 228 -10.00 4.16 -9.34
CA LYS A 228 -10.65 2.90 -9.68
C LYS A 228 -10.17 2.35 -11.02
N LYS A 229 -10.08 3.21 -12.05
CA LYS A 229 -9.57 2.81 -13.37
C LYS A 229 -8.13 2.29 -13.29
N TYR A 230 -7.24 2.96 -12.56
CA TYR A 230 -5.87 2.50 -12.40
C TYR A 230 -5.78 1.18 -11.62
N TYR A 231 -6.57 1.03 -10.56
CA TYR A 231 -6.68 -0.23 -9.84
C TYR A 231 -7.14 -1.39 -10.77
N GLU A 232 -8.17 -1.15 -11.59
CA GLU A 232 -8.69 -2.14 -12.55
C GLU A 232 -7.66 -2.47 -13.66
N GLN A 233 -6.78 -1.52 -13.98
CA GLN A 233 -5.66 -1.71 -14.91
C GLN A 233 -4.44 -2.39 -14.27
N GLY A 234 -4.44 -2.63 -12.97
CA GLY A 234 -3.43 -3.40 -12.26
C GLY A 234 -2.35 -2.58 -11.55
N ALA A 235 -2.62 -1.32 -11.22
CA ALA A 235 -1.73 -0.56 -10.33
C ALA A 235 -1.59 -1.27 -8.97
N ASP A 236 -0.36 -1.38 -8.48
CA ASP A 236 -0.03 -2.02 -7.21
C ASP A 236 -0.30 -1.10 -6.01
N GLU A 237 -0.35 0.21 -6.24
CA GLU A 237 -0.63 1.25 -5.26
C GLU A 237 -1.16 2.50 -5.98
N VAL A 238 -1.99 3.29 -5.31
CA VAL A 238 -2.47 4.59 -5.82
C VAL A 238 -2.05 5.69 -4.86
N THR A 239 -1.43 6.74 -5.41
CA THR A 239 -1.02 7.93 -4.67
C THR A 239 -1.85 9.13 -5.10
N PHE A 240 -2.43 9.83 -4.14
CA PHE A 240 -3.03 11.14 -4.35
C PHE A 240 -2.06 12.22 -3.88
N LEU A 241 -1.71 13.15 -4.74
CA LEU A 241 -0.97 14.36 -4.38
C LEU A 241 -1.94 15.54 -4.39
N ASN A 242 -2.24 16.06 -3.21
CA ASN A 242 -3.01 17.28 -3.07
C ASN A 242 -2.12 18.49 -3.35
N ILE A 243 -2.18 18.99 -4.57
CA ILE A 243 -1.42 20.17 -5.03
C ILE A 243 -2.19 21.49 -4.84
N THR A 244 -3.41 21.43 -4.32
CA THR A 244 -4.21 22.61 -3.96
C THR A 244 -4.09 22.85 -2.47
N SER A 245 -3.54 24.00 -2.08
CA SER A 245 -3.73 24.47 -0.71
C SER A 245 -5.20 24.82 -0.54
N PHE A 246 -5.97 24.01 0.18
CA PHE A 246 -7.33 24.38 0.60
C PHE A 246 -7.22 25.53 1.60
N ARG A 247 -7.13 26.74 1.07
CA ARG A 247 -7.16 27.96 1.86
C ARG A 247 -8.62 28.27 2.14
N ASN A 248 -8.96 28.51 3.39
CA ASN A 248 -10.30 28.87 3.86
C ASN A 248 -11.31 27.69 3.96
N CYS A 249 -10.86 26.46 4.15
CA CYS A 249 -11.70 25.32 4.49
C CYS A 249 -11.22 24.73 5.81
N PRO A 250 -12.10 24.39 6.77
CA PRO A 250 -11.72 23.65 7.97
C PRO A 250 -11.02 22.35 7.58
N VAL A 251 -9.99 21.96 8.34
CA VAL A 251 -9.22 20.75 8.03
C VAL A 251 -10.11 19.50 8.02
N ALA A 252 -11.12 19.45 8.92
CA ALA A 252 -12.08 18.36 8.99
C ALA A 252 -13.01 18.25 7.77
N ASP A 253 -13.21 19.35 7.03
CA ASP A 253 -14.10 19.42 5.86
C ASP A 253 -13.32 19.35 4.54
N THR A 254 -12.04 19.02 4.60
CA THR A 254 -11.18 18.93 3.40
C THR A 254 -11.74 17.90 2.41
N PRO A 255 -12.01 18.26 1.16
CA PRO A 255 -12.60 17.35 0.16
C PRO A 255 -11.76 16.08 -0.08
N MET A 256 -10.46 16.10 0.22
CA MET A 256 -9.59 14.93 0.11
C MET A 256 -9.99 13.79 1.07
N LEU A 257 -10.60 14.11 2.22
CA LEU A 257 -11.11 13.09 3.15
C LEU A 257 -12.23 12.27 2.51
N GLU A 258 -13.12 12.95 1.79
CA GLU A 258 -14.22 12.29 1.07
C GLU A 258 -13.71 11.47 -0.13
N ILE A 259 -12.74 11.98 -0.89
CA ILE A 259 -12.08 11.24 -1.98
C ILE A 259 -11.50 9.93 -1.43
N LEU A 260 -10.72 9.99 -0.34
CA LEU A 260 -10.13 8.80 0.28
C LEU A 260 -11.20 7.81 0.73
N ARG A 261 -12.26 8.29 1.41
CA ARG A 261 -13.34 7.46 1.90
C ARG A 261 -14.04 6.71 0.77
N ARG A 262 -14.40 7.41 -0.31
CA ARG A 262 -15.07 6.82 -1.48
C ARG A 262 -14.14 5.90 -2.28
N THR A 263 -12.86 6.26 -2.38
CA THR A 263 -11.88 5.42 -3.08
C THR A 263 -11.66 4.12 -2.32
N SER A 264 -11.54 4.14 -1.00
CA SER A 264 -11.31 2.93 -0.17
C SER A 264 -12.47 1.94 -0.20
N GLU A 265 -13.65 2.33 -0.68
CA GLU A 265 -14.80 1.42 -0.87
C GLU A 265 -14.65 0.51 -2.10
N THR A 266 -13.85 0.91 -3.09
CA THR A 266 -13.76 0.23 -4.39
C THR A 266 -12.35 -0.09 -4.86
N VAL A 267 -11.33 0.47 -4.23
CA VAL A 267 -9.91 0.25 -4.54
C VAL A 267 -9.26 -0.51 -3.39
N PHE A 268 -8.82 -1.75 -3.67
CA PHE A 268 -8.30 -2.69 -2.68
C PHE A 268 -6.79 -2.90 -2.81
N VAL A 269 -6.08 -1.81 -3.08
CA VAL A 269 -4.62 -1.68 -3.03
C VAL A 269 -4.26 -0.52 -2.11
N PRO A 270 -3.01 -0.40 -1.64
CA PRO A 270 -2.62 0.71 -0.77
C PRO A 270 -2.92 2.08 -1.37
N LEU A 271 -3.37 2.99 -0.52
CA LEU A 271 -3.64 4.39 -0.84
C LEU A 271 -2.66 5.29 -0.08
N THR A 272 -1.85 6.05 -0.81
CA THR A 272 -0.97 7.08 -0.24
C THR A 272 -1.54 8.46 -0.50
N ILE A 273 -1.51 9.34 0.50
CA ILE A 273 -1.90 10.75 0.37
C ILE A 273 -0.73 11.68 0.68
N GLY A 274 -0.43 12.59 -0.22
CA GLY A 274 0.57 13.66 -0.03
C GLY A 274 -0.04 15.05 -0.12
N GLY A 275 0.64 16.00 0.53
CA GLY A 275 0.27 17.41 0.56
C GLY A 275 -0.47 17.84 1.83
N GLY A 276 -0.02 18.94 2.43
CA GLY A 276 -0.65 19.58 3.57
C GLY A 276 -0.45 18.92 4.93
N ILE A 277 0.45 17.94 5.06
CA ILE A 277 0.70 17.21 6.31
C ILE A 277 1.76 17.93 7.12
N ARG A 278 1.34 18.90 7.91
CA ARG A 278 2.17 19.74 8.78
C ARG A 278 1.32 20.37 9.86
N ASP A 279 1.98 20.84 10.91
CA ASP A 279 1.32 21.66 11.93
C ASP A 279 0.70 22.90 11.27
N THR A 280 -0.55 23.16 11.57
CA THR A 280 -1.32 24.25 10.95
C THR A 280 -2.27 24.89 11.97
N VAL A 281 -2.85 26.01 11.58
CA VAL A 281 -3.92 26.67 12.31
C VAL A 281 -5.18 26.59 11.45
N ASP A 282 -6.26 26.04 12.01
CA ASP A 282 -7.54 25.94 11.33
C ASP A 282 -8.23 27.31 11.20
N THR A 283 -9.28 27.35 10.43
CA THR A 283 -10.06 28.58 10.15
C THR A 283 -10.66 29.23 11.38
N ASP A 284 -10.88 28.46 12.46
CA ASP A 284 -11.37 28.94 13.76
C ASP A 284 -10.27 29.34 14.73
N GLY A 285 -8.99 29.25 14.33
CA GLY A 285 -7.83 29.55 15.16
C GLY A 285 -7.30 28.36 15.96
N THR A 286 -7.91 27.18 15.85
CA THR A 286 -7.45 25.96 16.52
C THR A 286 -6.14 25.47 15.92
N LYS A 287 -5.16 25.14 16.76
CA LYS A 287 -3.91 24.50 16.33
C LYS A 287 -4.17 23.02 16.08
N ILE A 288 -3.84 22.56 14.87
CA ILE A 288 -3.95 21.17 14.46
C ILE A 288 -2.55 20.66 14.14
N SER A 289 -2.16 19.55 14.78
CA SER A 289 -0.86 18.95 14.54
C SER A 289 -0.83 18.14 13.24
N ALA A 290 0.38 17.92 12.69
CA ALA A 290 0.59 17.00 11.56
C ALA A 290 0.06 15.58 11.87
N LEU A 291 0.20 15.13 13.12
CA LEU A 291 -0.32 13.85 13.59
C LEU A 291 -1.86 13.80 13.52
N ASP A 292 -2.57 14.88 13.90
CA ASP A 292 -4.02 14.94 13.80
C ASP A 292 -4.49 14.89 12.35
N ILE A 293 -3.81 15.61 11.45
CA ILE A 293 -4.08 15.59 10.01
C ILE A 293 -3.85 14.19 9.43
N ALA A 294 -2.71 13.57 9.73
CA ALA A 294 -2.42 12.20 9.31
C ALA A 294 -3.48 11.22 9.86
N THR A 295 -3.90 11.39 11.12
CA THR A 295 -4.97 10.61 11.73
C THR A 295 -6.29 10.74 10.98
N MET A 296 -6.66 11.93 10.53
CA MET A 296 -7.86 12.14 9.72
C MET A 296 -7.76 11.44 8.36
N TYR A 297 -6.61 11.51 7.69
CA TYR A 297 -6.37 10.79 6.43
C TYR A 297 -6.44 9.27 6.60
N PHE A 298 -5.77 8.71 7.62
CA PHE A 298 -5.85 7.28 7.92
C PHE A 298 -7.28 6.83 8.24
N LYS A 299 -8.03 7.63 9.03
CA LYS A 299 -9.45 7.35 9.32
C LYS A 299 -10.32 7.41 8.07
N SER A 300 -9.90 8.11 7.05
CA SER A 300 -10.63 8.23 5.78
C SER A 300 -10.22 7.18 4.74
N GLY A 301 -9.25 6.31 5.04
CA GLY A 301 -8.90 5.18 4.19
C GLY A 301 -7.50 5.22 3.57
N ALA A 302 -6.68 6.23 3.87
CA ALA A 302 -5.27 6.20 3.50
C ALA A 302 -4.50 5.12 4.29
N ASP A 303 -3.49 4.55 3.66
CA ASP A 303 -2.55 3.61 4.27
C ASP A 303 -1.23 4.28 4.64
N LYS A 304 -0.84 5.27 3.83
CA LYS A 304 0.41 6.02 4.01
C LYS A 304 0.16 7.51 3.80
N VAL A 305 0.97 8.32 4.47
CA VAL A 305 1.02 9.78 4.30
C VAL A 305 2.38 10.20 3.78
N SER A 306 2.42 11.17 2.85
CA SER A 306 3.67 11.67 2.26
C SER A 306 3.95 13.10 2.71
N ILE A 307 5.13 13.31 3.31
CA ILE A 307 5.61 14.59 3.84
C ILE A 307 6.72 15.11 2.92
N GLY A 308 6.61 16.36 2.45
CA GLY A 308 7.56 16.97 1.53
C GLY A 308 8.44 18.03 2.24
N SER A 309 8.21 19.33 1.96
CA SER A 309 9.06 20.44 2.41
C SER A 309 9.34 20.46 3.93
N ASP A 310 8.38 20.06 4.75
CA ASP A 310 8.54 20.04 6.21
C ASP A 310 9.58 18.99 6.66
N ALA A 311 9.81 17.93 5.88
CA ALA A 311 10.86 16.95 6.13
C ALA A 311 12.26 17.54 5.95
N VAL A 312 12.44 18.46 4.99
CA VAL A 312 13.73 19.15 4.79
C VAL A 312 14.04 20.03 6.00
N THR A 313 13.06 20.81 6.46
CA THR A 313 13.22 21.66 7.66
C THR A 313 13.54 20.82 8.90
N ALA A 314 12.82 19.71 9.10
CA ALA A 314 13.07 18.79 10.22
C ALA A 314 14.49 18.20 10.17
N ALA A 315 14.99 17.86 8.97
CA ALA A 315 16.33 17.34 8.78
C ALA A 315 17.41 18.38 9.03
N GLU A 316 17.24 19.64 8.56
CA GLU A 316 18.14 20.75 8.87
C GLU A 316 18.25 20.97 10.38
N GLU A 317 17.13 20.98 11.09
CA GLU A 317 17.10 21.11 12.55
C GLU A 317 17.73 19.91 13.26
N TYR A 318 17.54 18.68 12.76
CA TYR A 318 18.19 17.47 13.30
C TYR A 318 19.71 17.60 13.26
N TYR A 319 20.28 18.05 12.14
CA TYR A 319 21.73 18.30 12.04
C TYR A 319 22.18 19.44 12.91
N ALA A 320 21.44 20.55 12.96
CA ALA A 320 21.75 21.70 13.83
C ALA A 320 21.79 21.31 15.32
N ARG A 321 20.99 20.32 15.73
CA ARG A 321 20.96 19.75 17.09
C ARG A 321 21.98 18.62 17.32
N GLY A 322 22.92 18.40 16.42
CA GLY A 322 23.94 17.36 16.53
C GLY A 322 23.35 15.95 16.41
N LYS A 323 22.39 15.75 15.50
CA LYS A 323 21.73 14.49 15.18
C LYS A 323 20.94 13.88 16.34
N ARG A 324 20.29 14.72 17.14
CA ARG A 324 19.46 14.26 18.26
C ARG A 324 17.98 14.28 17.88
N LEU A 325 17.31 13.17 18.16
CA LEU A 325 15.86 13.02 18.05
C LEU A 325 15.17 13.68 19.24
N GLU A 326 14.04 14.34 19.02
CA GLU A 326 13.25 15.00 20.08
C GLU A 326 11.84 14.41 20.22
N GLY A 327 11.42 13.53 19.30
CA GLY A 327 10.08 12.95 19.28
C GLY A 327 8.97 13.97 18.96
N LYS A 328 9.31 15.07 18.27
CA LYS A 328 8.38 16.21 18.07
C LYS A 328 8.07 16.50 16.60
N THR A 329 8.95 16.09 15.68
CA THR A 329 8.71 16.33 14.25
C THR A 329 7.48 15.54 13.76
N ALA A 330 6.88 15.97 12.66
CA ALA A 330 5.79 15.25 12.04
C ALA A 330 6.17 13.78 11.71
N ILE A 331 7.42 13.56 11.27
CA ILE A 331 7.95 12.22 10.98
C ILE A 331 7.97 11.37 12.25
N GLU A 332 8.59 11.85 13.32
CA GLU A 332 8.73 11.13 14.59
C GLU A 332 7.37 10.83 15.24
N THR A 333 6.47 11.81 15.28
CA THR A 333 5.17 11.66 15.94
C THR A 333 4.24 10.73 15.18
N ILE A 334 4.23 10.81 13.84
CA ILE A 334 3.38 9.92 13.01
C ILE A 334 3.94 8.51 13.00
N SER A 335 5.27 8.32 12.88
CA SER A 335 5.89 7.00 12.91
C SER A 335 5.73 6.30 14.27
N ALA A 336 5.85 7.04 15.37
CA ALA A 336 5.59 6.52 16.71
C ALA A 336 4.15 6.07 16.92
N ALA A 337 3.18 6.77 16.28
CA ALA A 337 1.75 6.47 16.43
C ALA A 337 1.26 5.36 15.48
N TYR A 338 1.80 5.28 14.28
CA TYR A 338 1.29 4.44 13.18
C TYR A 338 2.32 3.46 12.58
N GLY A 339 3.56 3.53 13.04
CA GLY A 339 4.69 2.76 12.50
C GLY A 339 5.38 3.49 11.33
N ASN A 340 6.66 3.18 11.14
CA ASN A 340 7.48 3.79 10.10
C ASN A 340 6.89 3.60 8.70
N GLN A 341 6.33 2.44 8.41
CA GLN A 341 5.71 2.09 7.12
C GLN A 341 4.54 3.01 6.71
N ALA A 342 3.99 3.78 7.64
CA ALA A 342 2.94 4.75 7.37
C ALA A 342 3.47 6.10 6.85
N VAL A 343 4.80 6.32 6.93
CA VAL A 343 5.43 7.61 6.64
C VAL A 343 6.28 7.52 5.38
N VAL A 344 5.89 8.23 4.34
CA VAL A 344 6.64 8.41 3.09
C VAL A 344 7.22 9.82 3.09
N ILE A 345 8.49 9.96 2.69
CA ILE A 345 9.12 11.28 2.52
C ILE A 345 9.26 11.58 1.04
N SER A 346 8.59 12.63 0.59
CA SER A 346 8.76 13.18 -0.76
C SER A 346 10.01 14.06 -0.80
N VAL A 347 10.94 13.68 -1.63
CA VAL A 347 12.23 14.36 -1.81
C VAL A 347 12.32 14.87 -3.23
N ASP A 348 12.48 16.20 -3.36
CA ASP A 348 12.49 16.91 -4.65
C ASP A 348 13.87 17.52 -4.91
N PRO A 349 14.90 16.72 -5.29
CA PRO A 349 16.23 17.23 -5.55
C PRO A 349 16.38 17.70 -6.99
N ARG A 350 17.32 18.64 -7.17
CA ARG A 350 17.82 19.06 -8.48
C ARG A 350 19.35 18.93 -8.56
N ARG A 351 19.87 18.75 -9.76
CA ARG A 351 21.31 18.70 -10.00
C ARG A 351 21.94 20.08 -9.89
N VAL A 352 23.03 20.17 -9.16
CA VAL A 352 23.93 21.33 -9.16
C VAL A 352 25.30 20.86 -9.62
N TYR A 353 25.71 21.31 -10.81
CA TYR A 353 26.96 20.90 -11.42
C TYR A 353 28.14 21.65 -10.81
N VAL A 354 29.26 20.96 -10.63
CA VAL A 354 30.51 21.49 -10.06
C VAL A 354 31.71 21.02 -10.88
N SER A 355 32.77 21.82 -10.88
CA SER A 355 33.99 21.55 -11.68
C SER A 355 34.83 20.40 -11.13
N SER A 356 34.76 20.16 -9.82
CA SER A 356 35.48 19.06 -9.16
C SER A 356 34.71 18.60 -7.91
N PRO A 357 34.99 17.41 -7.35
CA PRO A 357 34.39 16.95 -6.11
C PRO A 357 34.62 17.90 -4.93
N ASP A 358 35.79 18.53 -4.89
CA ASP A 358 36.19 19.43 -3.79
C ASP A 358 35.62 20.84 -3.94
N ALA A 359 34.92 21.14 -5.02
CA ALA A 359 34.29 22.44 -5.25
C ALA A 359 32.98 22.62 -4.44
N SER A 360 32.55 21.59 -3.71
CA SER A 360 31.34 21.62 -2.85
C SER A 360 31.61 20.91 -1.53
N ALA A 361 30.97 21.41 -0.46
CA ALA A 361 30.94 20.72 0.83
C ALA A 361 29.94 19.55 0.87
N HIS A 362 29.10 19.43 -0.17
CA HIS A 362 28.06 18.42 -0.29
C HIS A 362 28.57 17.13 -0.92
N HIS A 363 27.85 16.04 -0.72
CA HIS A 363 28.15 14.77 -1.35
C HIS A 363 28.04 14.89 -2.87
N THR A 364 29.16 14.72 -3.56
CA THR A 364 29.31 14.91 -5.00
C THR A 364 29.49 13.57 -5.69
N ILE A 365 28.82 13.38 -6.82
CA ILE A 365 29.00 12.20 -7.68
C ILE A 365 29.60 12.58 -9.03
N LYS A 366 30.32 11.64 -9.66
CA LYS A 366 30.69 11.76 -11.08
C LYS A 366 29.48 11.39 -11.92
N THR A 367 28.99 12.34 -12.72
CA THR A 367 27.80 12.14 -13.54
C THR A 367 28.13 11.68 -14.96
N LYS A 368 27.25 10.85 -15.53
CA LYS A 368 27.31 10.45 -16.96
C LYS A 368 26.67 11.49 -17.89
N THR A 369 25.94 12.44 -17.32
CA THR A 369 25.29 13.53 -18.04
C THR A 369 26.04 14.82 -17.70
N PRO A 370 27.01 15.27 -18.51
CA PRO A 370 27.78 16.47 -18.24
C PRO A 370 26.89 17.71 -18.10
N GLY A 371 27.33 18.63 -17.27
CA GLY A 371 26.68 19.92 -17.10
C GLY A 371 26.78 20.82 -18.34
N PRO A 372 26.08 21.97 -18.33
CA PRO A 372 26.04 22.89 -19.48
C PRO A 372 27.39 23.42 -19.95
N ASN A 373 28.38 23.47 -19.04
CA ASN A 373 29.74 23.93 -19.37
C ASN A 373 30.74 22.77 -19.42
N GLY A 374 30.25 21.52 -19.47
CA GLY A 374 31.09 20.32 -19.53
C GLY A 374 31.50 19.78 -18.16
N GLU A 375 30.89 20.21 -17.07
CA GLU A 375 31.14 19.71 -15.73
C GLU A 375 30.86 18.20 -15.65
N GLU A 376 31.82 17.45 -15.11
CA GLU A 376 31.69 15.98 -14.94
C GLU A 376 31.18 15.57 -13.56
N TYR A 377 30.94 16.51 -12.67
CA TYR A 377 30.50 16.27 -11.29
C TYR A 377 29.25 17.06 -10.97
N CYS A 378 28.39 16.49 -10.12
CA CYS A 378 27.25 17.20 -9.57
C CYS A 378 26.94 16.71 -8.17
N TRP A 379 26.17 17.49 -7.43
CA TRP A 379 25.50 17.08 -6.21
C TRP A 379 24.01 17.33 -6.34
N TYR A 380 23.21 16.66 -5.51
CA TYR A 380 21.76 16.77 -5.56
C TYR A 380 21.26 17.67 -4.45
N GLN A 381 20.89 18.90 -4.81
CA GLN A 381 20.38 19.92 -3.91
C GLN A 381 18.94 19.65 -3.55
N CYS A 382 18.63 19.54 -2.26
CA CYS A 382 17.24 19.48 -1.78
C CYS A 382 16.52 20.80 -2.04
N THR A 383 15.23 20.72 -2.34
CA THR A 383 14.37 21.87 -2.54
C THR A 383 13.14 21.79 -1.65
N VAL A 384 12.51 22.94 -1.44
CA VAL A 384 11.24 23.10 -0.75
C VAL A 384 10.25 23.87 -1.61
N LYS A 385 8.98 23.96 -1.16
CA LYS A 385 7.90 24.69 -1.85
C LYS A 385 7.66 24.17 -3.28
N GLY A 386 7.72 22.84 -3.47
CA GLY A 386 7.50 22.24 -4.79
C GLY A 386 8.61 22.58 -5.79
N GLY A 387 9.88 22.49 -5.39
CA GLY A 387 11.03 22.71 -6.26
C GLY A 387 11.44 24.18 -6.45
N ARG A 388 10.70 25.13 -5.88
CA ARG A 388 10.89 26.58 -6.13
C ARG A 388 12.03 27.21 -5.35
N GLU A 389 12.43 26.60 -4.24
CA GLU A 389 13.47 27.13 -3.36
C GLU A 389 14.50 26.04 -3.04
N GLY A 390 15.75 26.23 -3.48
CA GLY A 390 16.87 25.35 -3.14
C GLY A 390 17.38 25.60 -1.73
N ARG A 391 17.81 24.53 -1.04
CA ARG A 391 18.41 24.59 0.29
C ARG A 391 19.90 24.26 0.20
N ASP A 392 20.68 24.78 1.13
CA ASP A 392 22.09 24.39 1.26
C ASP A 392 22.19 23.04 1.99
N PHE A 393 21.61 22.01 1.35
CA PHE A 393 21.38 20.70 1.95
C PHE A 393 21.28 19.64 0.85
N ASP A 394 22.08 18.58 0.95
CA ASP A 394 22.07 17.54 -0.09
C ASP A 394 21.11 16.40 0.22
N VAL A 395 20.80 15.62 -0.84
CA VAL A 395 19.85 14.52 -0.77
C VAL A 395 20.28 13.44 0.23
N ARG A 396 21.57 13.12 0.34
CA ARG A 396 22.04 12.07 1.27
C ARG A 396 21.89 12.51 2.72
N GLN A 397 22.13 13.79 3.01
CA GLN A 397 21.88 14.36 4.34
C GLN A 397 20.39 14.21 4.68
N LEU A 398 19.50 14.57 3.75
CA LEU A 398 18.05 14.49 3.97
C LEU A 398 17.60 13.05 4.24
N VAL A 399 17.90 12.12 3.32
CA VAL A 399 17.37 10.75 3.43
C VAL A 399 17.90 10.01 4.66
N THR A 400 19.17 10.26 5.05
CA THR A 400 19.75 9.70 6.27
C THR A 400 19.07 10.25 7.54
N ALA A 401 18.78 11.55 7.57
CA ALA A 401 18.10 12.18 8.70
C ALA A 401 16.67 11.68 8.86
N VAL A 402 15.90 11.62 7.77
CA VAL A 402 14.49 11.19 7.86
C VAL A 402 14.34 9.69 8.16
N GLU A 403 15.27 8.85 7.68
CA GLU A 403 15.34 7.44 8.09
C GLU A 403 15.56 7.31 9.61
N ALA A 404 16.50 8.10 10.17
CA ALA A 404 16.74 8.11 11.61
C ALA A 404 15.53 8.62 12.41
N MET A 405 14.70 9.51 11.84
CA MET A 405 13.46 10.01 12.46
C MET A 405 12.29 9.01 12.36
N GLY A 406 12.43 7.93 11.59
CA GLY A 406 11.39 6.91 11.45
C GLY A 406 10.58 7.00 10.16
N ALA A 407 11.12 7.58 9.10
CA ALA A 407 10.55 7.40 7.76
C ALA A 407 10.59 5.92 7.35
N GLY A 408 9.56 5.44 6.68
CA GLY A 408 9.46 4.07 6.20
C GLY A 408 9.69 3.91 4.71
N GLU A 409 9.61 4.99 3.93
CA GLU A 409 9.78 4.96 2.48
C GLU A 409 10.17 6.33 1.93
N ILE A 410 10.99 6.37 0.90
CA ILE A 410 11.37 7.60 0.18
C ILE A 410 10.66 7.65 -1.18
N LEU A 411 9.92 8.71 -1.46
CA LEU A 411 9.43 9.06 -2.79
C LEU A 411 10.40 10.08 -3.40
N LEU A 412 11.19 9.64 -4.38
CA LEU A 412 12.32 10.39 -4.92
C LEU A 412 11.96 11.00 -6.29
N ASN A 413 11.69 12.31 -6.30
CA ASN A 413 11.29 13.06 -7.48
C ASN A 413 12.48 13.87 -8.04
N CYS A 414 13.11 13.42 -9.10
CA CYS A 414 14.16 14.22 -9.74
C CYS A 414 13.54 15.37 -10.56
N ILE A 415 13.70 16.62 -10.10
CA ILE A 415 13.15 17.81 -10.77
C ILE A 415 13.64 17.92 -12.22
N ASP A 416 14.93 17.65 -12.47
CA ASP A 416 15.53 17.74 -13.80
C ASP A 416 14.97 16.72 -14.80
N LYS A 417 14.32 15.67 -14.30
CA LYS A 417 13.67 14.62 -15.10
C LYS A 417 12.17 14.81 -15.22
N ASP A 418 11.58 15.62 -14.34
CA ASP A 418 10.14 15.76 -14.28
C ASP A 418 9.58 16.31 -15.60
N GLY A 419 8.57 15.63 -16.15
CA GLY A 419 7.94 15.98 -17.44
C GLY A 419 8.76 15.78 -18.70
N THR A 420 10.02 15.40 -18.60
CA THR A 420 10.89 15.22 -19.78
C THR A 420 10.56 13.98 -20.59
N ASN A 421 9.90 12.99 -20.02
CA ASN A 421 9.65 11.66 -20.59
C ASN A 421 10.94 10.95 -21.05
N SER A 422 12.11 11.29 -20.46
CA SER A 422 13.43 10.79 -20.84
C SER A 422 13.96 9.65 -19.98
N GLY A 423 13.10 9.07 -19.13
CA GLY A 423 13.45 8.04 -18.16
C GLY A 423 13.86 8.61 -16.80
N PHE A 424 13.93 7.73 -15.81
CA PHE A 424 14.30 8.06 -14.44
C PHE A 424 15.76 8.48 -14.28
N ASP A 425 16.09 9.22 -13.21
CA ASP A 425 17.47 9.51 -12.86
C ASP A 425 18.11 8.34 -12.10
N LEU A 426 18.73 7.42 -12.87
CA LEU A 426 19.33 6.20 -12.32
C LEU A 426 20.51 6.49 -11.39
N GLU A 427 21.24 7.60 -11.60
CA GLU A 427 22.38 7.99 -10.76
C GLU A 427 21.91 8.42 -9.39
N LEU A 428 20.92 9.30 -9.33
CA LEU A 428 20.28 9.73 -8.09
C LEU A 428 19.70 8.54 -7.30
N ILE A 429 18.96 7.65 -7.98
CA ILE A 429 18.33 6.50 -7.33
C ILE A 429 19.38 5.58 -6.71
N ASN A 430 20.45 5.26 -7.45
CA ASN A 430 21.52 4.42 -6.93
C ASN A 430 22.28 5.07 -5.79
N ASP A 431 22.51 6.38 -5.84
CA ASP A 431 23.17 7.13 -4.78
C ASP A 431 22.34 7.13 -3.49
N VAL A 432 21.03 7.37 -3.58
CA VAL A 432 20.12 7.32 -2.44
C VAL A 432 20.03 5.90 -1.86
N LYS A 433 19.87 4.87 -2.71
CA LYS A 433 19.81 3.46 -2.27
C LYS A 433 21.09 2.97 -1.61
N ALA A 434 22.24 3.60 -1.89
CA ALA A 434 23.50 3.31 -1.21
C ALA A 434 23.60 3.98 0.18
N ALA A 435 22.76 4.95 0.47
CA ALA A 435 22.80 5.72 1.71
C ALA A 435 21.82 5.24 2.80
N ILE A 436 20.75 4.53 2.42
CA ILE A 436 19.64 4.15 3.32
C ILE A 436 19.24 2.69 3.16
N SER A 437 18.60 2.14 4.18
CA SER A 437 18.06 0.78 4.20
C SER A 437 16.56 0.70 3.86
N ILE A 438 15.83 1.82 3.97
CA ILE A 438 14.38 1.85 3.69
C ILE A 438 14.07 1.81 2.18
N PRO A 439 12.84 1.40 1.79
CA PRO A 439 12.40 1.37 0.41
C PRO A 439 12.48 2.74 -0.28
N VAL A 440 12.77 2.70 -1.60
CA VAL A 440 12.79 3.89 -2.46
C VAL A 440 11.81 3.71 -3.62
N ILE A 441 10.98 4.71 -3.85
CA ILE A 441 10.09 4.85 -4.99
C ILE A 441 10.75 5.80 -5.98
N ALA A 442 11.11 5.32 -7.16
CA ALA A 442 11.60 6.16 -8.25
C ALA A 442 10.43 6.96 -8.85
N SER A 443 10.62 8.27 -9.00
CA SER A 443 9.62 9.16 -9.59
C SER A 443 10.27 10.16 -10.53
N SER A 444 9.47 10.78 -11.38
CA SER A 444 9.84 11.73 -12.42
C SER A 444 10.56 11.14 -13.63
N GLY A 445 10.14 11.55 -14.83
CA GLY A 445 10.77 11.21 -16.09
C GLY A 445 10.20 9.99 -16.82
N ALA A 446 9.28 9.24 -16.24
CA ALA A 446 8.63 8.11 -16.92
C ALA A 446 7.82 8.58 -18.12
N GLY A 447 8.13 8.07 -19.32
CA GLY A 447 7.43 8.42 -20.57
C GLY A 447 6.85 7.21 -21.31
N ASN A 448 7.32 6.01 -20.98
CA ASN A 448 6.85 4.75 -21.57
C ASN A 448 7.17 3.56 -20.64
N PRO A 449 6.60 2.36 -20.88
CA PRO A 449 6.86 1.16 -20.09
C PRO A 449 8.34 0.77 -19.98
N GLY A 450 9.12 0.93 -21.05
CA GLY A 450 10.53 0.57 -21.05
C GLY A 450 11.38 1.33 -20.02
N HIS A 451 10.96 2.53 -19.60
CA HIS A 451 11.63 3.27 -18.53
C HIS A 451 11.47 2.59 -17.17
N PHE A 452 10.33 1.91 -16.92
CA PHE A 452 10.13 1.12 -15.70
C PHE A 452 11.02 -0.14 -15.73
N ASP A 453 11.07 -0.83 -16.87
CA ASP A 453 11.98 -1.98 -17.04
C ASP A 453 13.43 -1.56 -16.81
N GLU A 454 13.83 -0.41 -17.36
CA GLU A 454 15.18 0.13 -17.19
C GLU A 454 15.50 0.43 -15.72
N VAL A 455 14.64 1.14 -15.01
CA VAL A 455 14.88 1.50 -13.60
C VAL A 455 14.94 0.27 -12.71
N PHE A 456 14.05 -0.71 -12.91
CA PHE A 456 14.05 -1.97 -12.16
C PHE A 456 15.24 -2.87 -12.50
N ALA A 457 15.75 -2.80 -13.74
CA ALA A 457 16.91 -3.57 -14.16
C ALA A 457 18.24 -2.96 -13.68
N LYS A 458 18.37 -1.63 -13.67
CA LYS A 458 19.63 -0.92 -13.46
C LYS A 458 19.78 -0.35 -12.05
N THR A 459 18.72 -0.41 -11.23
CA THR A 459 18.75 0.08 -9.85
C THR A 459 18.18 -0.95 -8.86
N ARG A 460 18.36 -0.69 -7.57
CA ARG A 460 17.75 -1.48 -6.49
C ARG A 460 16.46 -0.83 -5.97
N THR A 461 15.82 0.03 -6.77
CA THR A 461 14.56 0.67 -6.35
C THR A 461 13.47 -0.35 -6.06
N ASP A 462 12.62 -0.07 -5.10
CA ASP A 462 11.57 -0.97 -4.62
C ASP A 462 10.24 -0.77 -5.36
N ALA A 463 10.06 0.45 -5.90
CA ALA A 463 8.90 0.83 -6.67
C ALA A 463 9.23 1.94 -7.68
N ALA A 464 8.35 2.12 -8.66
CA ALA A 464 8.40 3.25 -9.56
C ALA A 464 7.00 3.86 -9.74
N LEU A 465 6.94 5.19 -9.75
CA LEU A 465 5.72 5.97 -9.80
C LEU A 465 5.59 6.69 -11.14
N GLY A 466 4.39 6.72 -11.70
CA GLY A 466 4.06 7.48 -12.89
C GLY A 466 2.75 8.25 -12.76
N ALA A 467 2.80 9.57 -13.02
CA ALA A 467 1.63 10.44 -13.09
C ALA A 467 1.12 10.62 -14.53
N GLY A 468 2.01 10.50 -15.50
CA GLY A 468 1.72 10.77 -16.93
C GLY A 468 1.08 9.62 -17.71
N MET A 469 0.77 8.50 -17.07
CA MET A 469 0.18 7.32 -17.72
C MET A 469 -1.33 7.49 -18.01
N VAL A 470 -1.89 8.63 -17.64
CA VAL A 470 -3.28 9.03 -17.89
C VAL A 470 -3.47 9.33 -19.37
N GLY A 471 -4.20 8.50 -20.07
CA GLY A 471 -4.55 8.72 -21.48
C GLY A 471 -3.98 7.70 -22.48
N GLN A 472 -3.12 6.79 -22.06
CA GLN A 472 -2.72 5.64 -22.87
C GLN A 472 -3.37 4.35 -22.30
N PRO A 473 -4.39 3.79 -22.96
CA PRO A 473 -5.22 2.71 -22.40
C PRO A 473 -4.48 1.39 -22.13
N HIS A 474 -3.22 1.27 -22.52
CA HIS A 474 -2.50 -0.01 -22.51
C HIS A 474 -1.22 -0.01 -21.65
N VAL A 475 -0.79 1.13 -21.11
CA VAL A 475 0.54 1.24 -20.49
C VAL A 475 0.71 0.29 -19.29
N ILE A 476 -0.25 0.20 -18.39
CA ILE A 476 -0.13 -0.73 -17.24
C ILE A 476 -0.32 -2.19 -17.68
N LEU A 477 -1.15 -2.44 -18.70
CA LEU A 477 -1.38 -3.79 -19.24
C LEU A 477 -0.18 -4.30 -20.08
N ASP A 478 0.57 -3.39 -20.73
CA ASP A 478 1.72 -3.77 -21.54
C ASP A 478 2.91 -4.27 -20.70
N PHE A 479 3.06 -3.80 -19.44
CA PHE A 479 4.06 -4.33 -18.51
C PHE A 479 3.95 -5.83 -18.24
N THR A 480 2.76 -6.41 -18.44
CA THR A 480 2.52 -7.83 -18.20
C THR A 480 2.81 -8.72 -19.40
N ASN A 481 2.92 -8.15 -20.59
CA ASN A 481 3.06 -8.89 -21.84
C ASN A 481 4.49 -8.96 -22.36
N GLU A 482 5.33 -7.97 -22.10
CA GLU A 482 6.65 -7.83 -22.73
C GLU A 482 7.85 -8.13 -21.83
N SER A 483 7.68 -8.17 -20.49
CA SER A 483 8.80 -8.46 -19.60
C SER A 483 9.23 -9.93 -19.66
N ALA A 484 9.96 -10.29 -20.71
CA ALA A 484 10.58 -11.58 -20.92
C ALA A 484 11.86 -11.80 -20.05
N VAL A 485 12.08 -11.01 -19.00
CA VAL A 485 13.20 -11.20 -18.08
C VAL A 485 12.77 -12.13 -16.94
N PRO A 486 13.30 -13.36 -16.85
CA PRO A 486 12.79 -14.43 -15.98
C PRO A 486 12.87 -14.15 -14.48
N GLN A 487 13.49 -13.07 -14.02
CA GLN A 487 13.78 -12.82 -12.60
C GLN A 487 13.14 -11.57 -11.98
N ARG A 488 12.38 -10.78 -12.77
CA ARG A 488 11.81 -9.52 -12.27
C ARG A 488 10.39 -9.30 -12.81
N ARG A 489 9.45 -10.12 -12.36
CA ARG A 489 8.03 -9.93 -12.74
C ARG A 489 7.47 -8.72 -12.05
N VAL A 490 6.96 -7.77 -12.81
CA VAL A 490 6.04 -6.73 -12.32
C VAL A 490 4.70 -7.40 -12.03
N HIS A 491 4.12 -7.14 -10.86
CA HIS A 491 2.82 -7.70 -10.52
C HIS A 491 1.71 -6.89 -11.17
N CYS A 492 0.81 -7.55 -11.88
CA CYS A 492 -0.42 -6.94 -12.37
C CYS A 492 -1.61 -7.79 -11.93
N GLN A 493 -2.59 -7.15 -11.30
CA GLN A 493 -3.77 -7.82 -10.75
C GLN A 493 -4.85 -8.17 -11.76
N THR A 494 -4.55 -8.38 -13.04
CA THR A 494 -5.56 -8.77 -14.01
C THR A 494 -6.08 -10.17 -13.71
N GLY A 495 -7.08 -10.28 -12.84
CA GLY A 495 -7.84 -11.51 -12.57
C GLY A 495 -8.62 -12.03 -13.78
N GLN A 496 -8.42 -11.49 -14.97
CA GLN A 496 -9.13 -11.90 -16.20
C GLN A 496 -8.31 -12.80 -17.14
N ARG A 497 -6.99 -12.98 -16.93
CA ARG A 497 -6.15 -13.78 -17.86
C ARG A 497 -5.85 -15.21 -17.45
N ALA A 498 -6.30 -15.68 -16.31
CA ALA A 498 -6.13 -17.08 -15.92
C ALA A 498 -7.04 -18.08 -16.71
N PHE A 499 -7.87 -17.61 -17.64
CA PHE A 499 -8.78 -18.47 -18.43
C PHE A 499 -8.43 -18.61 -19.92
N ALA A 500 -7.32 -18.06 -20.39
CA ALA A 500 -7.00 -18.05 -21.83
C ALA A 500 -5.82 -18.94 -22.25
N SER A 501 -5.36 -19.89 -21.45
CA SER A 501 -4.23 -20.76 -21.82
C SER A 501 -4.52 -22.26 -21.84
N GLU A 502 -5.76 -22.66 -22.05
CA GLU A 502 -6.03 -24.06 -22.46
C GLU A 502 -7.04 -24.07 -23.61
N GLY A 503 -6.56 -24.44 -24.80
CA GLY A 503 -7.44 -24.85 -25.90
C GLY A 503 -7.16 -24.17 -27.24
N THR A 504 -6.13 -24.63 -27.94
CA THR A 504 -5.97 -24.44 -29.38
C THR A 504 -7.09 -25.17 -30.10
N ILE A 505 -8.11 -24.49 -30.62
CA ILE A 505 -8.85 -24.90 -31.84
C ILE A 505 -9.27 -23.61 -32.54
N GLY A 506 -8.83 -23.49 -33.79
CA GLY A 506 -9.15 -22.36 -34.62
C GLY A 506 -10.60 -22.36 -35.08
N ALA A 507 -11.21 -21.17 -35.07
CA ALA A 507 -12.23 -20.77 -36.04
C ALA A 507 -12.38 -19.24 -35.95
N ALA A 508 -12.16 -18.58 -37.05
CA ALA A 508 -12.40 -17.16 -37.25
C ALA A 508 -13.90 -16.86 -37.14
N ILE A 509 -14.27 -16.05 -36.16
CA ILE A 509 -15.55 -15.32 -36.18
C ILE A 509 -15.26 -13.88 -35.81
N ARG A 510 -15.71 -12.98 -36.69
CA ARG A 510 -15.55 -11.53 -36.62
C ARG A 510 -16.22 -10.96 -35.37
N GLY A 511 -15.61 -9.87 -34.89
CA GLY A 511 -15.97 -9.16 -33.68
C GLY A 511 -17.39 -8.56 -33.67
N ASP A 512 -17.70 -7.99 -32.57
CA ASP A 512 -18.64 -6.93 -32.21
C ASP A 512 -19.88 -7.28 -31.38
N ASP A 513 -20.27 -8.54 -31.13
CA ASP A 513 -21.51 -8.77 -30.39
C ASP A 513 -21.44 -9.57 -29.06
N MET A 514 -20.27 -9.99 -28.60
CA MET A 514 -20.17 -10.79 -27.34
C MET A 514 -19.77 -10.03 -26.08
N THR A 515 -19.27 -8.81 -26.20
CA THR A 515 -18.83 -8.01 -25.05
C THR A 515 -19.99 -7.34 -24.29
N SER A 516 -21.06 -6.95 -25.00
CA SER A 516 -22.22 -6.30 -24.38
C SER A 516 -23.12 -7.26 -23.57
N ALA A 517 -23.28 -8.48 -24.02
CA ALA A 517 -24.14 -9.48 -23.34
C ALA A 517 -23.51 -10.03 -22.05
N TRP A 518 -22.18 -10.12 -21.99
CA TRP A 518 -21.46 -10.61 -20.80
C TRP A 518 -21.38 -9.54 -19.71
N TYR A 519 -21.17 -8.29 -20.12
CA TYR A 519 -21.17 -7.13 -19.23
C TYR A 519 -22.53 -6.89 -18.56
N SER A 520 -23.62 -7.10 -19.30
CA SER A 520 -24.98 -6.93 -18.76
C SER A 520 -25.36 -8.03 -17.76
N LYS A 521 -24.82 -9.26 -17.91
CA LYS A 521 -25.11 -10.38 -17.00
C LYS A 521 -24.29 -10.28 -15.70
N GLN A 522 -23.06 -9.78 -15.76
CA GLN A 522 -22.21 -9.58 -14.58
C GLN A 522 -22.68 -8.37 -13.76
N ASN A 523 -23.06 -7.27 -14.41
CA ASN A 523 -23.64 -6.11 -13.75
C ASN A 523 -24.99 -6.40 -13.09
N ARG A 524 -25.80 -7.32 -13.63
CA ARG A 524 -27.08 -7.72 -13.03
C ARG A 524 -26.89 -8.55 -11.76
N ILE A 525 -25.88 -9.44 -11.74
CA ILE A 525 -25.54 -10.23 -10.55
C ILE A 525 -24.89 -9.36 -9.46
N GLU A 526 -24.10 -8.36 -9.84
CA GLU A 526 -23.51 -7.40 -8.90
C GLU A 526 -24.54 -6.37 -8.41
N HIS A 527 -25.50 -5.99 -9.24
CA HIS A 527 -26.54 -5.03 -8.85
C HIS A 527 -27.51 -5.63 -7.83
N ASP A 528 -27.94 -6.87 -8.00
CA ASP A 528 -28.76 -7.57 -7.00
C ASP A 528 -28.02 -7.79 -5.67
N ARG A 529 -26.69 -8.07 -5.72
CA ARG A 529 -25.87 -8.17 -4.51
C ARG A 529 -25.58 -6.83 -3.83
N ARG A 530 -25.54 -5.74 -4.59
CA ARG A 530 -25.36 -4.37 -4.05
C ARG A 530 -26.63 -3.83 -3.39
N GLN A 531 -27.81 -4.18 -3.89
CA GLN A 531 -29.05 -3.78 -3.24
C GLN A 531 -29.21 -4.45 -1.87
N ASP A 532 -28.83 -5.69 -1.71
CA ASP A 532 -28.82 -6.39 -0.40
C ASP A 532 -27.78 -5.81 0.57
N LEU A 533 -26.69 -5.21 0.08
CA LEU A 533 -25.65 -4.54 0.88
C LEU A 533 -26.00 -3.08 1.21
N LEU A 534 -26.67 -2.36 0.31
CA LEU A 534 -27.09 -0.97 0.49
C LEU A 534 -28.29 -0.84 1.45
N VAL A 535 -29.20 -1.81 1.48
CA VAL A 535 -30.32 -1.83 2.44
C VAL A 535 -29.84 -1.99 3.88
N SER A 536 -28.65 -2.57 4.12
CA SER A 536 -28.05 -2.66 5.46
C SER A 536 -27.34 -1.38 5.92
N SER A 537 -26.98 -0.48 5.01
CA SER A 537 -26.26 0.76 5.34
C SER A 537 -27.16 1.97 5.62
N GLN A 538 -28.41 1.96 5.16
CA GLN A 538 -29.35 3.07 5.36
C GLN A 538 -30.12 3.04 6.70
N HIS A 539 -29.99 1.99 7.51
CA HIS A 539 -30.72 1.86 8.79
C HIS A 539 -29.86 2.07 10.05
N LEU A 540 -28.69 2.70 9.94
CA LEU A 540 -27.86 3.07 11.09
C LEU A 540 -27.73 4.59 11.25
N GLN A 541 -28.88 5.27 11.33
CA GLN A 541 -28.96 6.59 11.96
C GLN A 541 -29.35 6.47 13.42
N CYS A 542 -28.41 6.94 14.26
CA CYS A 542 -28.59 7.50 15.59
C CYS A 542 -29.41 6.74 16.65
N THR A 543 -28.68 6.09 17.56
CA THR A 543 -28.95 6.31 18.99
C THR A 543 -27.65 6.62 19.71
N ARG A 544 -27.61 7.75 20.41
CA ARG A 544 -26.53 8.20 21.29
C ARG A 544 -26.26 7.15 22.36
N MET A 545 -25.02 6.70 22.48
CA MET A 545 -24.51 6.02 23.67
C MET A 545 -23.43 6.88 24.35
N PRO A 546 -23.27 6.78 25.68
CA PRO A 546 -22.44 7.69 26.45
C PRO A 546 -20.97 7.49 26.23
N GLU A 547 -20.22 8.56 26.38
CA GLU A 547 -18.77 8.67 26.25
C GLU A 547 -18.05 7.76 27.25
N THR A 548 -17.32 6.79 26.73
CA THR A 548 -16.23 6.10 27.43
C THR A 548 -14.97 6.09 26.55
N PRO A 549 -13.75 6.08 27.12
CA PRO A 549 -12.52 6.45 26.42
C PRO A 549 -12.03 5.33 25.47
N PHE A 550 -12.34 5.46 24.20
CA PHE A 550 -12.01 4.51 23.12
C PHE A 550 -10.74 4.87 22.36
N HIS A 551 -9.74 5.45 22.99
CA HIS A 551 -8.55 5.93 22.25
C HIS A 551 -7.47 4.90 21.95
N ALA A 552 -7.46 3.73 22.55
CA ALA A 552 -6.31 2.82 22.52
C ALA A 552 -6.40 1.64 21.52
N LEU A 553 -7.55 1.30 20.98
CA LEU A 553 -7.72 0.15 20.07
C LEU A 553 -7.60 0.48 18.58
N ARG A 554 -7.14 1.67 18.24
CA ARG A 554 -7.31 2.24 16.88
C ARG A 554 -6.15 2.03 15.89
N LEU A 555 -5.02 1.45 16.28
CA LEU A 555 -3.81 1.46 15.44
C LEU A 555 -3.77 0.43 14.30
N SER A 556 -4.57 -0.64 14.36
CA SER A 556 -4.70 -1.59 13.24
C SER A 556 -6.11 -1.70 12.66
N TRP A 557 -7.06 -0.91 13.15
CA TRP A 557 -8.49 -1.06 12.90
C TRP A 557 -9.05 -0.18 11.77
N HIS A 558 -8.25 0.66 11.16
CA HIS A 558 -8.77 1.61 10.15
C HIS A 558 -9.25 0.94 8.87
N HIS A 559 -8.76 -0.25 8.55
CA HIS A 559 -9.18 -1.04 7.42
C HIS A 559 -10.29 -2.05 7.73
N ALA A 560 -10.57 -2.29 9.00
CA ALA A 560 -11.55 -3.27 9.48
C ALA A 560 -13.00 -2.75 9.58
N LYS A 561 -13.32 -1.54 9.10
CA LYS A 561 -14.70 -1.05 9.12
C LYS A 561 -15.67 -1.90 8.29
N CYS A 562 -15.17 -2.66 7.32
CA CYS A 562 -16.00 -3.62 6.56
C CYS A 562 -16.18 -4.97 7.27
N ILE A 563 -15.29 -5.34 8.21
CA ILE A 563 -15.35 -6.66 8.87
C ILE A 563 -16.48 -6.79 9.91
N PRO A 564 -16.80 -5.79 10.75
CA PRO A 564 -17.95 -5.90 11.68
C PRO A 564 -19.30 -5.99 10.97
N SER A 565 -19.48 -5.31 9.85
CA SER A 565 -20.70 -5.43 9.04
C SER A 565 -20.83 -6.79 8.36
N LEU A 566 -19.74 -7.36 7.91
CA LEU A 566 -19.68 -8.71 7.33
C LEU A 566 -19.91 -9.80 8.41
N LEU A 567 -19.32 -9.66 9.59
CA LEU A 567 -19.55 -10.55 10.74
C LEU A 567 -20.99 -10.48 11.28
N ASN A 568 -21.62 -9.32 11.27
CA ASN A 568 -23.04 -9.18 11.63
C ASN A 568 -23.98 -9.80 10.59
N ALA A 569 -23.65 -9.70 9.31
CA ALA A 569 -24.38 -10.41 8.24
C ALA A 569 -24.27 -11.93 8.37
N TYR A 570 -23.09 -12.44 8.72
CA TYR A 570 -22.82 -13.86 8.98
C TYR A 570 -23.61 -14.37 10.20
N ASN A 571 -23.61 -13.65 11.30
CA ASN A 571 -24.35 -14.01 12.52
C ASN A 571 -25.88 -13.97 12.32
N LYS A 572 -26.40 -13.07 11.49
CA LYS A 572 -27.84 -13.04 11.13
C LYS A 572 -28.27 -14.26 10.30
N ARG A 573 -27.42 -14.74 9.35
CA ARG A 573 -27.72 -15.95 8.55
C ARG A 573 -27.74 -17.24 9.37
N ARG A 574 -26.96 -17.34 10.45
CA ARG A 574 -26.97 -18.52 11.34
C ARG A 574 -28.16 -18.55 12.30
N LYS A 575 -28.85 -17.43 12.52
CA LYS A 575 -29.99 -17.35 13.45
C LYS A 575 -31.36 -17.55 12.79
N SER A 576 -31.45 -17.74 11.47
CA SER A 576 -32.69 -18.13 10.82
C SER A 576 -32.68 -19.66 10.55
N PRO A 577 -33.36 -20.48 11.33
CA PRO A 577 -33.59 -21.87 10.97
C PRO A 577 -34.48 -21.89 9.73
N SER A 578 -34.06 -22.60 8.70
CA SER A 578 -34.87 -22.87 7.53
C SER A 578 -36.19 -23.53 7.94
N SER A 579 -37.28 -22.78 7.94
CA SER A 579 -38.66 -23.24 8.16
C SER A 579 -39.25 -23.91 6.92
N HIS A 580 -38.48 -24.76 6.23
CA HIS A 580 -38.99 -25.51 5.07
C HIS A 580 -38.63 -26.98 5.09
N MET A 581 -38.61 -27.63 6.27
CA MET A 581 -38.50 -29.08 6.36
C MET A 581 -39.35 -29.69 7.49
N ARG A 582 -40.62 -29.23 7.61
CA ARG A 582 -41.64 -29.96 8.37
C ARG A 582 -42.99 -29.89 7.67
N ALA A 583 -43.09 -30.58 6.56
CA ALA A 583 -44.39 -30.95 6.00
C ALA A 583 -44.23 -32.09 5.00
N ARG A 584 -43.83 -33.27 5.46
CA ARG A 584 -44.08 -34.58 4.81
C ARG A 584 -43.54 -35.71 5.71
N LEU A 585 -44.25 -35.99 6.77
CA LEU A 585 -44.26 -37.30 7.45
C LEU A 585 -45.44 -37.34 8.42
N SER A 586 -46.67 -37.37 7.84
CA SER A 586 -47.85 -37.87 8.51
C SER A 586 -48.89 -38.15 7.43
N ALA A 587 -48.79 -39.29 6.78
CA ALA A 587 -49.89 -40.07 6.20
C ALA A 587 -49.30 -41.36 5.63
N ASN A 588 -49.68 -42.43 6.29
CA ASN A 588 -49.51 -43.87 6.09
C ASN A 588 -48.38 -44.54 6.82
#